data_10fcdc731060f2a7885654c7560f8a67
#
_entry.id   10fcdc731060f2a7885654c7560f8a67
#
_cell.length_a   1.000
_cell.length_b   1.000
_cell.length_c   1.000
_cell.angle_alpha   90.00
_cell.angle_beta   90.00
_cell.angle_gamma   90.00
#
_symmetry.space_group_name_H-M   'P 1'
#
loop_
_entity.id
_entity.type
_entity.pdbx_description
1 polymer ?
#
loop_
_entity_poly.entity_id
_entity_poly.type
_entity_poly.pdbx_seq_one_letter_code
_entity_poly.pdbx_strand_id
1 'polypeptide(L)'
;MNTQHGDACRLRYTFYVVRYFFRRRVPELTRILLVESGSRRITENVIPRIRMQFGDGVPIDLVTCFAGSPAGFAGIYNVNEYRERRRALVRELRANRYAVAGILCSGERILSKWKWGLVLAVPAKVLVINENADYFWLDRGHWANIRLFIKARAGLADAGIVRTFARLVAYPFTFSYLLLYAAAMHLRRALYRGLR
;
A
#
# COMPACT_ATOMS: atom_id res chain seq x y z
N MET A 1 -22.38 20.37 -14.05
CA MET A 1 -22.18 19.19 -14.92
C MET A 1 -20.69 18.86 -15.06
N ASN A 2 -20.03 18.24 -14.05
CA ASN A 2 -18.59 17.91 -14.16
C ASN A 2 -18.13 16.73 -13.26
N THR A 3 -19.04 15.84 -12.90
CA THR A 3 -18.74 14.68 -12.02
C THR A 3 -18.37 13.39 -12.81
N GLN A 4 -18.79 13.26 -14.05
CA GLN A 4 -18.57 12.04 -14.84
C GLN A 4 -17.11 11.85 -15.34
N HIS A 5 -16.33 12.92 -15.48
CA HIS A 5 -14.92 12.81 -15.94
C HIS A 5 -13.97 12.28 -14.85
N GLY A 6 -14.32 12.40 -13.58
CA GLY A 6 -13.51 11.92 -12.45
C GLY A 6 -13.53 10.39 -12.28
N ASP A 7 -14.67 9.80 -12.51
CA ASP A 7 -14.89 8.36 -12.23
C ASP A 7 -14.35 7.45 -13.34
N ALA A 8 -14.47 7.85 -14.59
CA ALA A 8 -13.86 7.14 -15.72
C ALA A 8 -12.32 7.14 -15.64
N CYS A 9 -11.73 8.22 -15.10
CA CYS A 9 -10.31 8.34 -14.88
C CYS A 9 -9.85 7.40 -13.75
N ARG A 10 -10.58 7.29 -12.63
CA ARG A 10 -10.29 6.39 -11.51
C ARG A 10 -10.37 4.91 -11.92
N LEU A 11 -11.39 4.50 -12.63
CA LEU A 11 -11.58 3.14 -13.13
C LEU A 11 -10.41 2.69 -14.04
N ARG A 12 -9.97 3.52 -14.97
CA ARG A 12 -8.82 3.21 -15.83
C ARG A 12 -7.53 2.91 -15.03
N TYR A 13 -7.29 3.58 -13.89
CA TYR A 13 -6.06 3.44 -13.11
C TYR A 13 -6.04 2.21 -12.22
N THR A 14 -7.16 1.82 -11.65
CA THR A 14 -7.30 0.55 -10.91
C THR A 14 -6.98 -0.63 -11.83
N PHE A 15 -7.34 -0.55 -13.12
CA PHE A 15 -7.01 -1.56 -14.13
C PHE A 15 -5.49 -1.73 -14.36
N TYR A 16 -4.69 -0.67 -14.25
CA TYR A 16 -3.23 -0.80 -14.47
C TYR A 16 -2.56 -1.57 -13.32
N VAL A 17 -2.89 -1.28 -12.07
CA VAL A 17 -2.34 -2.04 -10.92
C VAL A 17 -2.76 -3.50 -11.00
N VAL A 18 -4.03 -3.77 -11.30
CA VAL A 18 -4.55 -5.13 -11.49
C VAL A 18 -3.81 -5.82 -12.65
N ARG A 19 -3.63 -5.15 -13.78
CA ARG A 19 -2.91 -5.68 -14.94
C ARG A 19 -1.47 -6.05 -14.61
N TYR A 20 -0.74 -5.19 -13.89
CA TYR A 20 0.64 -5.45 -13.48
C TYR A 20 0.72 -6.53 -12.40
N PHE A 21 -0.25 -6.61 -11.50
CA PHE A 21 -0.35 -7.67 -10.51
C PHE A 21 -0.48 -9.06 -11.13
N PHE A 22 -1.27 -9.20 -12.17
CA PHE A 22 -1.43 -10.48 -12.88
C PHE A 22 -0.29 -10.78 -13.87
N ARG A 23 0.50 -9.80 -14.24
CA ARG A 23 1.64 -9.95 -15.15
C ARG A 23 2.89 -10.36 -14.37
N ARG A 24 3.34 -11.60 -14.55
CA ARG A 24 4.62 -12.08 -13.96
C ARG A 24 5.84 -11.46 -14.60
N ARG A 25 5.78 -11.06 -15.87
CA ARG A 25 6.91 -10.50 -16.61
C ARG A 25 7.30 -9.13 -16.07
N VAL A 26 8.59 -8.95 -15.80
CA VAL A 26 9.15 -7.62 -15.54
C VAL A 26 9.17 -6.88 -16.87
N PRO A 27 8.65 -5.65 -16.95
CA PRO A 27 8.73 -4.84 -18.15
C PRO A 27 10.20 -4.49 -18.45
N GLU A 28 10.50 -4.12 -19.68
CA GLU A 28 11.79 -3.52 -20.03
C GLU A 28 12.04 -2.29 -19.14
N LEU A 29 13.22 -2.24 -18.54
CA LEU A 29 13.55 -1.26 -17.50
C LEU A 29 14.02 0.03 -18.13
N THR A 30 13.09 0.88 -18.49
CA THR A 30 13.37 2.19 -19.09
C THR A 30 13.62 3.27 -18.05
N ARG A 31 12.89 3.25 -16.95
CA ARG A 31 13.01 4.23 -15.84
C ARG A 31 12.38 3.69 -14.57
N ILE A 32 12.97 3.99 -13.42
CA ILE A 32 12.50 3.56 -12.10
C ILE A 32 12.06 4.78 -11.30
N LEU A 33 10.88 4.69 -10.66
CA LEU A 33 10.44 5.64 -9.64
C LEU A 33 10.68 5.02 -8.27
N LEU A 34 11.42 5.68 -7.40
CA LEU A 34 11.60 5.28 -6.00
C LEU A 34 10.83 6.23 -5.08
N VAL A 35 9.97 5.69 -4.22
CA VAL A 35 9.23 6.45 -3.23
C VAL A 35 9.89 6.28 -1.87
N GLU A 36 10.52 7.34 -1.35
CA GLU A 36 11.23 7.38 -0.08
C GLU A 36 10.24 7.45 1.10
N SER A 37 9.61 6.33 1.39
CA SER A 37 8.65 6.20 2.51
C SER A 37 9.26 5.56 3.75
N GLY A 38 10.53 5.80 3.98
CA GLY A 38 11.34 5.44 5.12
C GLY A 38 12.45 6.45 5.34
N SER A 39 13.35 6.20 6.28
CA SER A 39 14.48 7.09 6.52
C SER A 39 15.42 7.17 5.31
N ARG A 40 16.08 8.31 5.15
CA ARG A 40 17.07 8.56 4.10
C ARG A 40 18.16 7.49 4.05
N ARG A 41 18.63 7.02 5.21
CA ARG A 41 19.62 5.94 5.33
C ARG A 41 19.20 4.66 4.62
N ILE A 42 17.91 4.30 4.68
CA ILE A 42 17.40 3.11 3.97
C ILE A 42 17.47 3.36 2.46
N THR A 43 17.08 4.54 2.01
CA THR A 43 17.14 4.92 0.59
C THR A 43 18.58 4.81 0.06
N GLU A 44 19.54 5.37 0.78
CA GLU A 44 20.97 5.30 0.42
C GLU A 44 21.52 3.87 0.36
N ASN A 45 21.10 3.00 1.25
CA ASN A 45 21.48 1.58 1.22
C ASN A 45 20.82 0.78 0.08
N VAL A 46 19.64 1.20 -0.35
CA VAL A 46 18.86 0.50 -1.40
C VAL A 46 19.38 0.82 -2.79
N ILE A 47 19.86 2.04 -3.04
CA ILE A 47 20.30 2.49 -4.38
C ILE A 47 21.38 1.60 -4.98
N PRO A 48 22.49 1.28 -4.27
CA PRO A 48 23.53 0.41 -4.83
C PRO A 48 23.00 -0.97 -5.21
N ARG A 49 22.08 -1.52 -4.43
CA ARG A 49 21.45 -2.82 -4.71
C ARG A 49 20.53 -2.77 -5.92
N ILE A 50 19.75 -1.70 -6.06
CA ILE A 50 18.92 -1.48 -7.27
C ILE A 50 19.81 -1.38 -8.51
N ARG A 51 20.92 -0.65 -8.45
CA ARG A 51 21.85 -0.52 -9.55
C ARG A 51 22.52 -1.84 -9.91
N MET A 52 22.97 -2.59 -8.90
CA MET A 52 23.55 -3.92 -9.12
C MET A 52 22.55 -4.86 -9.79
N GLN A 53 21.28 -4.79 -9.43
CA GLN A 53 20.22 -5.68 -9.95
C GLN A 53 19.71 -5.27 -11.34
N PHE A 54 19.57 -3.98 -11.59
CA PHE A 54 18.89 -3.46 -12.77
C PHE A 54 19.83 -2.72 -13.75
N GLY A 55 21.10 -2.57 -13.37
CA GLY A 55 22.12 -1.88 -14.16
C GLY A 55 22.24 -0.39 -13.82
N ASP A 56 23.46 0.12 -13.97
CA ASP A 56 23.79 1.52 -13.66
C ASP A 56 23.19 2.52 -14.65
N GLY A 57 22.90 2.08 -15.86
CA GLY A 57 22.36 2.92 -16.94
C GLY A 57 20.88 3.27 -16.78
N VAL A 58 20.14 2.63 -15.87
CA VAL A 58 18.71 2.89 -15.70
C VAL A 58 18.49 4.15 -14.85
N PRO A 59 17.83 5.20 -15.37
CA PRO A 59 17.54 6.41 -14.61
C PRO A 59 16.55 6.13 -13.49
N ILE A 60 16.89 6.60 -12.28
CA ILE A 60 16.08 6.46 -11.06
C ILE A 60 15.63 7.84 -10.64
N ASP A 61 14.32 8.05 -10.53
CA ASP A 61 13.74 9.25 -9.94
C ASP A 61 13.29 8.99 -8.51
N LEU A 62 13.39 10.01 -7.66
CA LEU A 62 13.06 9.95 -6.24
C LEU A 62 11.85 10.82 -5.94
N VAL A 63 10.87 10.26 -5.24
CA VAL A 63 9.82 11.04 -4.55
C VAL A 63 10.13 11.04 -3.06
N THR A 64 10.34 12.21 -2.49
CA THR A 64 10.77 12.41 -1.10
C THR A 64 9.98 13.51 -0.40
N CYS A 65 9.98 13.50 0.93
CA CYS A 65 9.56 14.64 1.76
C CYS A 65 10.73 15.29 2.50
N PHE A 66 11.93 14.74 2.36
CA PHE A 66 13.12 15.28 3.01
C PHE A 66 13.75 16.40 2.18
N ALA A 67 14.45 17.29 2.85
CA ALA A 67 15.28 18.29 2.20
C ALA A 67 16.57 17.67 1.64
N GLY A 68 17.16 18.36 0.66
CA GLY A 68 18.40 17.96 0.02
C GLY A 68 18.20 17.04 -1.18
N SER A 69 19.24 16.97 -1.99
CA SER A 69 19.28 16.20 -3.23
C SER A 69 20.34 15.12 -3.11
N PRO A 70 19.95 13.88 -2.72
CA PRO A 70 20.90 12.78 -2.66
C PRO A 70 21.45 12.48 -4.05
N ALA A 71 22.72 12.08 -4.11
CA ALA A 71 23.37 11.72 -5.36
C ALA A 71 22.77 10.43 -5.95
N GLY A 72 22.88 10.28 -7.27
CA GLY A 72 22.50 9.05 -7.96
C GLY A 72 21.07 9.01 -8.48
N PHE A 73 20.30 10.09 -8.36
CA PHE A 73 18.96 10.21 -8.95
C PHE A 73 18.98 11.11 -10.20
N ALA A 74 18.16 10.74 -11.17
CA ALA A 74 17.98 11.50 -12.40
C ALA A 74 16.99 12.66 -12.21
N GLY A 75 15.99 12.48 -11.33
CA GLY A 75 15.02 13.49 -10.96
C GLY A 75 14.61 13.35 -9.49
N ILE A 76 14.33 14.47 -8.83
CA ILE A 76 13.89 14.48 -7.44
C ILE A 76 12.62 15.31 -7.33
N TYR A 77 11.59 14.72 -6.74
CA TYR A 77 10.27 15.33 -6.53
C TYR A 77 9.98 15.42 -5.04
N ASN A 78 10.03 16.64 -4.49
CA ASN A 78 9.69 16.87 -3.09
C ASN A 78 8.18 17.05 -2.93
N VAL A 79 7.50 16.14 -2.23
CA VAL A 79 6.04 16.19 -2.06
C VAL A 79 5.55 17.44 -1.32
N ASN A 80 6.40 18.08 -0.53
CA ASN A 80 6.04 19.32 0.18
C ASN A 80 5.81 20.48 -0.79
N GLU A 81 6.56 20.54 -1.91
CA GLU A 81 6.38 21.53 -2.96
C GLU A 81 5.06 21.35 -3.73
N TYR A 82 4.54 20.11 -3.73
CA TYR A 82 3.29 19.75 -4.40
C TYR A 82 2.09 19.63 -3.45
N ARG A 83 2.20 20.11 -2.21
CA ARG A 83 1.16 19.97 -1.18
C ARG A 83 -0.22 20.41 -1.68
N GLU A 84 -0.27 21.54 -2.37
CA GLU A 84 -1.51 22.09 -2.94
C GLU A 84 -1.78 21.62 -4.38
N ARG A 85 -0.75 21.19 -5.09
CA ARG A 85 -0.78 20.80 -6.50
C ARG A 85 -0.54 19.31 -6.71
N ARG A 86 -1.10 18.44 -5.87
CA ARG A 86 -0.88 16.97 -5.91
C ARG A 86 -1.16 16.36 -7.28
N ARG A 87 -2.17 16.89 -8.01
CA ARG A 87 -2.49 16.42 -9.38
C ARG A 87 -1.40 16.76 -10.38
N ALA A 88 -0.68 17.85 -10.18
CA ALA A 88 0.46 18.22 -11.03
C ALA A 88 1.59 17.20 -10.86
N LEU A 89 1.99 16.85 -9.63
CA LEU A 89 2.99 15.82 -9.38
C LEU A 89 2.63 14.51 -10.07
N VAL A 90 1.40 14.03 -9.89
CA VAL A 90 0.96 12.78 -10.52
C VAL A 90 1.02 12.85 -12.05
N ARG A 91 0.71 14.00 -12.65
CA ARG A 91 0.79 14.21 -14.10
C ARG A 91 2.22 14.16 -14.60
N GLU A 92 3.14 14.84 -13.92
CA GLU A 92 4.57 14.82 -14.23
C GLU A 92 5.16 13.43 -14.12
N LEU A 93 4.89 12.73 -13.01
CA LEU A 93 5.35 11.35 -12.84
C LEU A 93 4.81 10.40 -13.92
N ARG A 94 3.57 10.59 -14.37
CA ARG A 94 3.01 9.78 -15.47
C ARG A 94 3.66 10.06 -16.82
N ALA A 95 4.03 11.31 -17.07
CA ALA A 95 4.69 11.70 -18.31
C ALA A 95 6.03 10.97 -18.50
N ASN A 96 6.71 10.63 -17.41
CA ASN A 96 8.00 9.91 -17.43
C ASN A 96 7.90 8.41 -17.74
N ARG A 97 6.71 7.82 -17.81
CA ARG A 97 6.45 6.43 -18.21
C ARG A 97 7.32 5.40 -17.47
N TYR A 98 7.30 5.42 -16.16
CA TYR A 98 8.07 4.49 -15.34
C TYR A 98 7.73 3.03 -15.63
N ALA A 99 8.75 2.20 -15.79
CA ALA A 99 8.60 0.75 -15.88
C ALA A 99 8.33 0.14 -14.49
N VAL A 100 9.01 0.66 -13.47
CA VAL A 100 8.97 0.16 -12.10
C VAL A 100 8.73 1.30 -11.12
N ALA A 101 7.90 1.05 -10.11
CA ALA A 101 7.71 1.91 -8.95
C ALA A 101 8.16 1.15 -7.69
N GLY A 102 9.34 1.51 -7.17
CA GLY A 102 9.86 1.00 -5.90
C GLY A 102 9.25 1.77 -4.73
N ILE A 103 8.70 1.06 -3.76
CA ILE A 103 8.20 1.65 -2.51
C ILE A 103 8.96 1.09 -1.32
N LEU A 104 9.50 1.98 -0.49
CA LEU A 104 10.12 1.59 0.76
C LEU A 104 9.03 1.28 1.79
N CYS A 105 9.08 0.09 2.35
CA CYS A 105 8.17 -0.38 3.39
C CYS A 105 8.95 -0.69 4.67
N SER A 106 9.59 0.33 5.24
CA SER A 106 10.10 0.33 6.61
C SER A 106 8.95 0.49 7.60
N GLY A 107 9.06 0.11 8.85
CA GLY A 107 8.00 0.32 9.86
C GLY A 107 7.56 1.78 10.05
N GLU A 108 8.25 2.72 9.44
CA GLU A 108 8.02 4.15 9.54
C GLU A 108 6.77 4.61 8.78
N ARG A 109 6.06 5.58 9.36
CA ARG A 109 4.83 6.12 8.76
C ARG A 109 5.08 7.29 7.79
N ILE A 110 6.31 7.42 7.31
CA ILE A 110 6.73 8.47 6.38
C ILE A 110 6.05 8.25 5.03
N LEU A 111 5.46 9.29 4.47
CA LEU A 111 4.78 9.27 3.17
C LEU A 111 3.76 8.13 2.97
N SER A 112 3.19 7.56 4.04
CA SER A 112 2.30 6.39 3.94
C SER A 112 1.12 6.60 3.00
N LYS A 113 0.48 7.78 3.02
CA LYS A 113 -0.62 8.12 2.12
C LYS A 113 -0.14 8.33 0.68
N TRP A 114 1.04 8.93 0.51
CA TRP A 114 1.63 9.21 -0.79
C TRP A 114 2.09 7.95 -1.50
N LYS A 115 2.78 7.04 -0.81
CA LYS A 115 3.27 5.80 -1.44
C LYS A 115 2.15 4.98 -2.05
N TRP A 116 1.06 4.75 -1.33
CA TRP A 116 -0.07 4.00 -1.85
C TRP A 116 -0.86 4.79 -2.91
N GLY A 117 -0.99 6.11 -2.74
CA GLY A 117 -1.57 6.98 -3.75
C GLY A 117 -0.79 6.96 -5.06
N LEU A 118 0.55 6.97 -5.00
CA LEU A 118 1.41 6.89 -6.18
C LEU A 118 1.39 5.52 -6.84
N VAL A 119 1.40 4.43 -6.06
CA VAL A 119 1.22 3.07 -6.58
C VAL A 119 -0.06 2.94 -7.41
N LEU A 120 -1.15 3.54 -6.93
CA LEU A 120 -2.42 3.52 -7.67
C LEU A 120 -2.44 4.50 -8.85
N ALA A 121 -1.69 5.59 -8.75
CA ALA A 121 -1.73 6.68 -9.72
C ALA A 121 -0.74 6.50 -10.88
N VAL A 122 0.44 5.91 -10.65
CA VAL A 122 1.49 5.73 -11.65
C VAL A 122 1.41 4.33 -12.24
N PRO A 123 1.23 4.18 -13.57
CA PRO A 123 1.12 2.87 -14.22
C PRO A 123 2.49 2.20 -14.36
N ALA A 124 3.00 1.61 -13.28
CA ALA A 124 4.29 0.94 -13.22
C ALA A 124 4.18 -0.40 -12.47
N LYS A 125 5.08 -1.33 -12.71
CA LYS A 125 5.17 -2.55 -11.91
C LYS A 125 5.74 -2.23 -10.54
N VAL A 126 5.08 -2.68 -9.47
CA VAL A 126 5.43 -2.30 -8.10
C VAL A 126 6.47 -3.24 -7.53
N LEU A 127 7.55 -2.65 -7.01
CA LEU A 127 8.60 -3.30 -6.24
C LEU A 127 8.49 -2.86 -4.78
N VAL A 128 8.25 -3.79 -3.88
CA VAL A 128 8.23 -3.52 -2.44
C VAL A 128 9.60 -3.80 -1.87
N ILE A 129 10.15 -2.85 -1.14
CA ILE A 129 11.49 -2.90 -0.53
C ILE A 129 11.34 -2.74 0.97
N ASN A 130 11.91 -3.63 1.76
CA ASN A 130 11.89 -3.55 3.21
C ASN A 130 13.06 -2.74 3.78
N GLU A 131 13.13 -2.62 5.10
CA GLU A 131 14.20 -1.92 5.82
C GLU A 131 15.60 -2.56 5.66
N ASN A 132 15.65 -3.85 5.33
CA ASN A 132 16.91 -4.60 5.09
C ASN A 132 17.35 -4.52 3.62
N ALA A 133 16.64 -3.72 2.81
CA ALA A 133 16.82 -3.64 1.36
C ALA A 133 16.54 -4.96 0.62
N ASP A 134 15.82 -5.91 1.25
CA ASP A 134 15.24 -7.03 0.53
C ASP A 134 14.02 -6.56 -0.24
N TYR A 135 13.77 -7.16 -1.39
CA TYR A 135 12.68 -6.73 -2.25
C TYR A 135 11.90 -7.90 -2.83
N PHE A 136 10.65 -7.63 -3.15
CA PHE A 136 9.80 -8.55 -3.90
C PHE A 136 8.83 -7.76 -4.79
N TRP A 137 8.43 -8.41 -5.88
CA TRP A 137 7.42 -7.83 -6.77
C TRP A 137 6.02 -7.96 -6.19
N LEU A 138 5.26 -6.90 -6.27
CA LEU A 138 3.84 -6.92 -5.92
C LEU A 138 3.05 -7.55 -7.08
N ASP A 139 3.17 -8.85 -7.23
CA ASP A 139 2.48 -9.63 -8.26
C ASP A 139 2.01 -10.99 -7.75
N ARG A 140 1.17 -11.65 -8.54
CA ARG A 140 0.62 -12.96 -8.22
C ARG A 140 1.69 -14.03 -8.03
N GLY A 141 2.86 -13.90 -8.67
CA GLY A 141 3.95 -14.87 -8.55
C GLY A 141 4.60 -14.87 -7.16
N HIS A 142 4.57 -13.72 -6.48
CA HIS A 142 5.14 -13.51 -5.15
C HIS A 142 4.10 -13.48 -4.03
N TRP A 143 2.92 -14.08 -4.25
CA TRP A 143 1.81 -14.07 -3.30
C TRP A 143 2.18 -14.61 -1.90
N ALA A 144 3.05 -15.62 -1.84
CA ALA A 144 3.54 -16.14 -0.56
C ALA A 144 4.33 -15.06 0.22
N ASN A 145 5.22 -14.33 -0.46
CA ASN A 145 6.01 -13.25 0.13
C ASN A 145 5.12 -12.08 0.56
N ILE A 146 4.12 -11.73 -0.27
CA ILE A 146 3.12 -10.69 0.06
C ILE A 146 2.35 -11.07 1.33
N ARG A 147 1.86 -12.30 1.42
CA ARG A 147 1.16 -12.79 2.63
C ARG A 147 2.06 -12.75 3.86
N LEU A 148 3.30 -13.21 3.73
CA LEU A 148 4.28 -13.20 4.83
C LEU A 148 4.56 -11.75 5.28
N PHE A 149 4.78 -10.84 4.33
CA PHE A 149 5.00 -9.42 4.60
C PHE A 149 3.80 -8.79 5.31
N ILE A 150 2.57 -9.04 4.84
CA ILE A 150 1.34 -8.53 5.47
C ILE A 150 1.21 -9.08 6.90
N LYS A 151 1.45 -10.38 7.10
CA LYS A 151 1.40 -10.99 8.44
C LYS A 151 2.41 -10.36 9.39
N ALA A 152 3.65 -10.19 8.94
CA ALA A 152 4.70 -9.57 9.74
C ALA A 152 4.36 -8.11 10.11
N ARG A 153 3.85 -7.33 9.15
CA ARG A 153 3.49 -5.90 9.36
C ARG A 153 2.21 -5.70 10.16
N ALA A 154 1.26 -6.61 10.06
CA ALA A 154 0.05 -6.57 10.86
C ALA A 154 0.28 -7.07 12.30
N GLY A 155 1.52 -7.47 12.65
CA GLY A 155 1.80 -8.13 13.91
C GLY A 155 1.11 -9.50 14.05
N LEU A 156 0.62 -10.05 12.93
CA LEU A 156 -0.09 -11.34 12.88
C LEU A 156 0.86 -12.54 12.99
N ALA A 157 2.15 -12.30 13.22
CA ALA A 157 3.12 -13.34 13.51
C ALA A 157 2.87 -13.99 14.88
N ASP A 158 2.22 -13.28 15.81
CA ASP A 158 1.81 -13.82 17.11
C ASP A 158 0.40 -14.42 17.05
N ALA A 159 0.29 -15.67 17.51
CA ALA A 159 -0.97 -16.42 17.61
C ALA A 159 -2.07 -15.67 18.42
N GLY A 160 -1.69 -14.66 19.22
CA GLY A 160 -2.59 -13.80 19.98
C GLY A 160 -3.53 -12.96 19.10
N ILE A 161 -3.08 -12.50 17.94
CA ILE A 161 -3.88 -11.59 17.10
C ILE A 161 -4.92 -12.35 16.27
N VAL A 162 -4.60 -13.57 15.83
CA VAL A 162 -5.61 -14.46 15.20
C VAL A 162 -6.77 -14.71 16.17
N ARG A 163 -6.47 -14.91 17.45
CA ARG A 163 -7.47 -15.06 18.51
C ARG A 163 -8.27 -13.78 18.74
N THR A 164 -7.63 -12.61 18.70
CA THR A 164 -8.31 -11.30 18.84
C THR A 164 -9.21 -11.01 17.66
N PHE A 165 -8.76 -11.32 16.44
CA PHE A 165 -9.57 -11.14 15.23
C PHE A 165 -10.77 -12.11 15.21
N ALA A 166 -10.55 -13.35 15.59
CA ALA A 166 -11.64 -14.33 15.76
C ALA A 166 -12.68 -13.87 16.79
N ARG A 167 -12.23 -13.29 17.90
CA ARG A 167 -13.13 -12.67 18.91
C ARG A 167 -13.91 -11.49 18.35
N LEU A 168 -13.25 -10.61 17.58
CA LEU A 168 -13.90 -9.45 16.97
C LEU A 168 -14.98 -9.85 15.97
N VAL A 169 -14.73 -10.88 15.17
CA VAL A 169 -15.70 -11.46 14.24
C VAL A 169 -16.83 -12.20 14.97
N ALA A 170 -16.53 -12.87 16.08
CA ALA A 170 -17.53 -13.56 16.91
C ALA A 170 -18.40 -12.60 17.73
N TYR A 171 -17.92 -11.37 17.99
CA TYR A 171 -18.60 -10.39 18.84
C TYR A 171 -20.04 -10.06 18.40
N PRO A 172 -20.35 -9.75 17.13
CA PRO A 172 -21.73 -9.48 16.70
C PRO A 172 -22.65 -10.68 16.90
N PHE A 173 -22.17 -11.91 16.73
CA PHE A 173 -22.97 -13.12 16.95
C PHE A 173 -23.25 -13.32 18.44
N THR A 174 -22.24 -13.12 19.28
CA THR A 174 -22.38 -13.20 20.74
C THR A 174 -23.35 -12.12 21.26
N PHE A 175 -23.23 -10.92 20.74
CA PHE A 175 -24.11 -9.80 21.09
C PHE A 175 -25.57 -10.08 20.68
N SER A 176 -25.79 -10.55 19.44
CA SER A 176 -27.12 -10.92 18.95
C SER A 176 -27.73 -12.05 19.77
N TYR A 177 -26.94 -13.06 20.13
CA TYR A 177 -27.39 -14.13 21.01
C TYR A 177 -27.83 -13.61 22.38
N LEU A 178 -27.05 -12.73 23.01
CA LEU A 178 -27.41 -12.14 24.32
C LEU A 178 -28.69 -11.29 24.25
N LEU A 179 -28.88 -10.53 23.16
CA LEU A 179 -30.10 -9.77 22.94
C LEU A 179 -31.34 -10.68 22.82
N LEU A 180 -31.23 -11.74 22.00
CA LEU A 180 -32.30 -12.71 21.82
C LEU A 180 -32.62 -13.43 23.14
N TYR A 181 -31.59 -13.81 23.90
CA TYR A 181 -31.77 -14.42 25.22
C TYR A 181 -32.47 -13.48 26.20
N ALA A 182 -32.04 -12.23 26.27
CA ALA A 182 -32.68 -11.24 27.13
C ALA A 182 -34.14 -11.02 26.72
N ALA A 183 -34.43 -10.88 25.43
CA ALA A 183 -35.79 -10.72 24.92
C ALA A 183 -36.68 -11.94 25.31
N ALA A 184 -36.17 -13.16 25.12
CA ALA A 184 -36.87 -14.39 25.50
C ALA A 184 -37.17 -14.44 26.99
N MET A 185 -36.23 -14.03 27.84
CA MET A 185 -36.42 -13.99 29.30
C MET A 185 -37.44 -12.92 29.70
N HIS A 186 -37.42 -11.76 29.03
CA HIS A 186 -38.42 -10.71 29.28
C HIS A 186 -39.83 -11.16 28.85
N LEU A 187 -39.93 -11.77 27.68
CA LEU A 187 -41.22 -12.31 27.20
C LEU A 187 -41.78 -13.38 28.14
N ARG A 188 -40.92 -14.31 28.57
CA ARG A 188 -41.30 -15.34 29.52
C ARG A 188 -41.84 -14.74 30.85
N ARG A 189 -41.14 -13.71 31.37
CA ARG A 189 -41.61 -13.02 32.59
C ARG A 189 -42.94 -12.29 32.39
N ALA A 190 -43.15 -11.67 31.21
CA ALA A 190 -44.41 -10.99 30.91
C ALA A 190 -45.57 -11.98 30.82
N LEU A 191 -45.38 -13.14 30.19
CA LEU A 191 -46.38 -14.19 30.09
C LEU A 191 -46.75 -14.76 31.48
N TYR A 192 -45.77 -14.98 32.37
CA TYR A 192 -46.04 -15.47 33.72
C TYR A 192 -46.75 -14.44 34.60
N ARG A 193 -46.58 -13.11 34.34
CA ARG A 193 -47.30 -12.05 35.07
C ARG A 193 -48.73 -11.85 34.56
N GLY A 194 -49.02 -12.17 33.31
CA GLY A 194 -50.36 -12.08 32.74
C GLY A 194 -51.27 -13.27 33.06
N LEU A 195 -50.72 -14.33 33.63
CA LEU A 195 -51.43 -15.56 34.02
C LEU A 195 -51.79 -15.58 35.54
N ARG A 196 -51.50 -14.54 36.30
CA ARG A 196 -51.93 -14.31 37.69
C ARG A 196 -52.93 -13.18 37.74
#